data_18f049bbec448bb3da2d6b63e4a40ad8
#
_entry.id   18f049bbec448bb3da2d6b63e4a40ad8
#
_cell.length_a   1.000
_cell.length_b   1.000
_cell.length_c   1.000
_cell.angle_alpha   90.00
_cell.angle_beta   90.00
_cell.angle_gamma   90.00
#
_symmetry.space_group_name_H-M   'P 1'
#
loop_
_entity.id
_entity.type
_entity.pdbx_description
1 polymer ?
#
loop_
_entity_poly.entity_id
_entity_poly.type
_entity_poly.pdbx_seq_one_letter_code
_entity_poly.pdbx_strand_id
1 'polypeptide(L)'
;MPAKITLKVIQGALAGKEYVFSERSTCIIGRGLDCNPRLPDDDFHGTISRNHCLLDINPPDVRIRDFGSMNGTFVNGKKIGQRQAGLAAGEAILSEFPEYDLVDKDEIKLGGTVFKVMVYTPPACVKCGAEIPEEDYDTAQVGENVYLCADHQVDAGQEAATRIMEAENIVAESKKCGKCGKDISGEVNKARRGEYICEECRQNPMKIAQALVEEAKKGESGGGMENIQGYTIIKELGRGGMGAVYLARHEKTGERVALKVMLPQVATDKSARDMFQREVEVTKALSHPNVVQLLDSGYSNGIFFFTLEFCDGGSVDKLMADAGGKLPLDEAMAIALQALDGLEYAHNVEVKVQLADGSVANSRGIVHRDLKPANIFLSGKGPDRVAKIADVGLGKAFDQAGLSGQTRTGAVVGTPYFISRPQVINYKYAKPDIDVWSMAATLYNMLTGKLPRKFMKGKDPWQIVLQSKPEPIRSREASIPPKLAEVIDMALIDQPEIKIKTARELKKMLLDAIS
;
A
#
# COMPACT_ATOMS: atom_id res chain seq x y z
N MET A 1 9.12 -21.50 -6.54
CA MET A 1 9.12 -20.66 -5.29
C MET A 1 8.89 -19.20 -5.65
N PRO A 2 8.06 -18.44 -4.95
CA PRO A 2 7.85 -17.01 -5.24
C PRO A 2 9.16 -16.22 -5.09
N ALA A 3 9.22 -15.04 -5.72
CA ALA A 3 10.35 -14.12 -5.54
C ALA A 3 10.57 -13.81 -4.06
N LYS A 4 11.83 -13.73 -3.63
CA LYS A 4 12.17 -13.45 -2.23
C LYS A 4 13.41 -12.59 -2.09
N ILE A 5 13.43 -11.79 -1.05
CA ILE A 5 14.59 -11.03 -0.59
C ILE A 5 15.11 -11.67 0.67
N THR A 6 16.42 -11.93 0.73
CA THR A 6 17.09 -12.39 1.95
C THR A 6 18.15 -11.38 2.36
N LEU A 7 18.07 -10.93 3.60
CA LEU A 7 19.11 -10.12 4.23
C LEU A 7 19.95 -11.06 5.10
N LYS A 8 21.17 -11.35 4.66
CA LYS A 8 22.11 -12.20 5.39
C LYS A 8 23.12 -11.33 6.12
N VAL A 9 23.25 -11.52 7.42
CA VAL A 9 24.29 -10.85 8.20
C VAL A 9 25.64 -11.52 7.86
N ILE A 10 26.52 -10.77 7.20
CA ILE A 10 27.85 -11.26 6.80
C ILE A 10 28.96 -10.79 7.74
N GLN A 11 28.72 -9.74 8.54
CA GLN A 11 29.66 -9.24 9.54
C GLN A 11 28.91 -8.71 10.77
N GLY A 12 29.47 -8.93 11.95
CA GLY A 12 28.93 -8.50 13.23
C GLY A 12 28.58 -9.66 14.14
N ALA A 13 28.03 -9.36 15.33
CA ALA A 13 27.71 -10.37 16.36
C ALA A 13 26.61 -11.37 15.91
N LEU A 14 25.83 -11.02 14.88
CA LEU A 14 24.78 -11.86 14.30
C LEU A 14 25.21 -12.52 12.98
N ALA A 15 26.51 -12.58 12.67
CA ALA A 15 27.01 -13.16 11.43
C ALA A 15 26.43 -14.56 11.19
N GLY A 16 25.95 -14.81 9.97
CA GLY A 16 25.26 -16.05 9.57
C GLY A 16 23.73 -16.00 9.70
N LYS A 17 23.15 -15.05 10.46
CA LYS A 17 21.70 -14.93 10.58
C LYS A 17 21.09 -14.40 9.28
N GLU A 18 19.95 -14.98 8.89
CA GLU A 18 19.21 -14.61 7.69
C GLU A 18 17.79 -14.16 8.05
N TYR A 19 17.30 -13.14 7.30
CA TYR A 19 15.95 -12.62 7.38
C TYR A 19 15.36 -12.70 5.99
N VAL A 20 14.32 -13.54 5.81
CA VAL A 20 13.73 -13.84 4.50
C VAL A 20 12.38 -13.14 4.38
N PHE A 21 12.18 -12.49 3.26
CA PHE A 21 10.95 -11.79 2.90
C PHE A 21 10.47 -12.33 1.55
N SER A 22 9.36 -13.05 1.55
CA SER A 22 8.71 -13.61 0.36
C SER A 22 7.48 -12.79 -0.07
N GLU A 23 7.12 -11.77 0.70
CA GLU A 23 6.00 -10.90 0.45
C GLU A 23 6.39 -9.46 0.75
N ARG A 24 5.59 -8.53 0.22
CA ARG A 24 5.79 -7.11 0.48
C ARG A 24 5.82 -6.81 1.98
N SER A 25 6.84 -6.10 2.40
CA SER A 25 7.04 -5.71 3.80
C SER A 25 7.74 -4.36 3.87
N THR A 26 7.30 -3.52 4.79
CA THR A 26 8.06 -2.33 5.19
C THR A 26 8.60 -2.59 6.59
N CYS A 27 9.90 -2.52 6.77
CA CYS A 27 10.52 -2.84 8.05
C CYS A 27 11.60 -1.82 8.42
N ILE A 28 11.82 -1.67 9.73
CA ILE A 28 12.88 -0.83 10.28
C ILE A 28 13.95 -1.73 10.86
N ILE A 29 15.20 -1.50 10.46
CA ILE A 29 16.35 -2.11 11.11
C ILE A 29 16.87 -1.15 12.19
N GLY A 30 17.10 -1.68 13.39
CA GLY A 30 17.63 -0.93 14.51
C GLY A 30 17.60 -1.72 15.81
N ARG A 31 17.93 -1.05 16.94
CA ARG A 31 17.93 -1.65 18.28
C ARG A 31 16.58 -1.51 19.00
N GLY A 32 15.67 -0.70 18.47
CA GLY A 32 14.36 -0.47 19.06
C GLY A 32 13.56 -1.77 19.23
N LEU A 33 12.70 -1.81 20.24
CA LEU A 33 11.83 -2.98 20.52
C LEU A 33 10.86 -3.27 19.37
N ASP A 34 10.64 -2.29 18.54
CA ASP A 34 9.73 -2.22 17.41
C ASP A 34 10.40 -2.47 16.05
N CYS A 35 11.71 -2.77 16.05
CA CYS A 35 12.45 -3.07 14.83
C CYS A 35 12.30 -4.53 14.41
N ASN A 36 12.21 -4.74 13.10
CA ASN A 36 12.30 -6.06 12.46
C ASN A 36 13.04 -5.90 11.11
N PRO A 37 14.30 -6.38 10.96
CA PRO A 37 15.15 -7.05 11.96
C PRO A 37 15.50 -6.18 13.19
N ARG A 38 15.30 -6.74 14.37
CA ARG A 38 15.79 -6.13 15.60
C ARG A 38 17.22 -6.56 15.88
N LEU A 39 18.11 -5.58 16.07
CA LEU A 39 19.48 -5.81 16.51
C LEU A 39 19.54 -5.74 18.04
N PRO A 40 20.45 -6.49 18.69
CA PRO A 40 20.62 -6.46 20.14
C PRO A 40 20.93 -5.04 20.66
N ASP A 41 20.51 -4.77 21.89
CA ASP A 41 20.84 -3.52 22.58
C ASP A 41 22.03 -3.80 23.53
N ASP A 42 23.20 -3.96 22.93
CA ASP A 42 24.48 -4.29 23.60
C ASP A 42 25.59 -3.31 23.14
N ASP A 43 26.76 -3.41 23.74
CA ASP A 43 27.90 -2.53 23.45
C ASP A 43 28.36 -2.61 21.98
N PHE A 44 28.28 -3.80 21.37
CA PHE A 44 28.67 -3.99 19.97
C PHE A 44 27.75 -3.22 19.00
N HIS A 45 26.46 -3.17 19.30
CA HIS A 45 25.48 -2.46 18.49
C HIS A 45 25.24 -1.01 18.97
N GLY A 46 25.97 -0.52 19.96
CA GLY A 46 25.84 0.83 20.52
C GLY A 46 25.92 1.96 19.50
N THR A 47 26.59 1.72 18.37
CA THR A 47 26.70 2.65 17.24
C THR A 47 25.47 2.65 16.31
N ILE A 48 24.52 1.71 16.48
CA ILE A 48 23.31 1.60 15.68
C ILE A 48 22.17 2.32 16.40
N SER A 49 21.44 3.16 15.70
CA SER A 49 20.30 3.90 16.26
C SER A 49 19.14 2.95 16.59
N ARG A 50 18.24 3.35 17.50
CA ARG A 50 17.02 2.58 17.83
C ARG A 50 16.21 2.30 16.57
N ASN A 51 15.97 3.30 15.76
CA ASN A 51 15.39 3.20 14.42
C ASN A 51 16.47 3.75 13.48
N HIS A 52 17.16 2.87 12.74
CA HIS A 52 18.37 3.26 12.00
C HIS A 52 18.08 3.51 10.53
N CYS A 53 17.50 2.54 9.85
CA CYS A 53 17.09 2.66 8.46
C CYS A 53 15.75 1.97 8.21
N LEU A 54 15.04 2.40 7.18
CA LEU A 54 13.81 1.82 6.70
C LEU A 54 14.09 1.04 5.43
N LEU A 55 13.54 -0.17 5.34
CA LEU A 55 13.50 -0.99 4.14
C LEU A 55 12.06 -1.08 3.65
N ASP A 56 11.85 -0.79 2.38
CA ASP A 56 10.62 -1.12 1.64
C ASP A 56 10.92 -2.30 0.72
N ILE A 57 10.31 -3.44 1.01
CA ILE A 57 10.57 -4.73 0.37
C ILE A 57 9.30 -5.14 -0.37
N ASN A 58 9.43 -5.34 -1.67
CA ASN A 58 8.41 -5.88 -2.54
C ASN A 58 9.07 -6.85 -3.52
N PRO A 59 9.32 -8.11 -3.13
CA PRO A 59 10.11 -9.02 -3.94
C PRO A 59 9.64 -9.09 -5.40
N PRO A 60 10.58 -8.98 -6.37
CA PRO A 60 12.04 -8.94 -6.20
C PRO A 60 12.65 -7.56 -5.90
N ASP A 61 11.87 -6.51 -5.76
CA ASP A 61 12.35 -5.16 -5.51
C ASP A 61 12.56 -4.90 -4.01
N VAL A 62 13.63 -4.19 -3.66
CA VAL A 62 13.91 -3.75 -2.29
C VAL A 62 14.60 -2.39 -2.28
N ARG A 63 14.19 -1.52 -1.36
CA ARG A 63 14.73 -0.18 -1.18
C ARG A 63 15.11 0.08 0.25
N ILE A 64 16.07 0.98 0.42
CA ILE A 64 16.53 1.42 1.73
C ILE A 64 16.61 2.94 1.78
N ARG A 65 16.28 3.52 2.95
CA ARG A 65 16.61 4.90 3.30
C ARG A 65 17.11 4.99 4.73
N ASP A 66 17.99 5.92 4.99
CA ASP A 66 18.38 6.26 6.35
C ASP A 66 17.18 6.87 7.10
N PHE A 67 17.08 6.57 8.38
CA PHE A 67 15.96 7.00 9.21
C PHE A 67 16.38 8.03 10.28
N GLY A 68 17.31 8.92 9.94
CA GLY A 68 17.93 9.89 10.86
C GLY A 68 18.90 9.22 11.81
N SER A 69 19.68 8.26 11.33
CA SER A 69 20.64 7.52 12.13
C SER A 69 21.78 8.40 12.62
N MET A 70 22.38 8.07 13.78
CA MET A 70 23.47 8.84 14.37
C MET A 70 24.77 8.69 13.58
N ASN A 71 25.06 7.47 13.12
CA ASN A 71 26.35 7.12 12.50
C ASN A 71 26.25 6.87 10.99
N GLY A 72 25.06 6.95 10.43
CA GLY A 72 24.80 6.81 9.01
C GLY A 72 24.53 5.39 8.55
N THR A 73 23.77 5.30 7.47
CA THR A 73 23.51 4.10 6.69
C THR A 73 24.39 4.10 5.46
N PHE A 74 25.02 2.97 5.16
CA PHE A 74 25.91 2.82 4.00
C PHE A 74 25.43 1.68 3.11
N VAL A 75 25.49 1.91 1.80
CA VAL A 75 25.26 0.88 0.77
C VAL A 75 26.52 0.78 -0.07
N ASN A 76 27.12 -0.42 -0.15
CA ASN A 76 28.39 -0.68 -0.87
C ASN A 76 29.50 0.31 -0.49
N GLY A 77 29.59 0.63 0.79
CA GLY A 77 30.57 1.59 1.33
C GLY A 77 30.20 3.07 1.12
N LYS A 78 29.19 3.39 0.32
CA LYS A 78 28.73 4.77 0.10
C LYS A 78 27.68 5.14 1.13
N LYS A 79 27.87 6.25 1.85
CA LYS A 79 26.90 6.78 2.82
C LYS A 79 25.67 7.32 2.07
N ILE A 80 24.48 6.81 2.43
CA ILE A 80 23.20 7.24 1.85
C ILE A 80 22.41 8.19 2.74
N GLY A 81 22.74 8.27 4.03
CA GLY A 81 22.10 9.18 4.97
C GLY A 81 22.76 9.15 6.34
N GLN A 82 22.62 10.23 7.07
CA GLN A 82 23.03 10.41 8.48
C GLN A 82 22.45 11.72 9.00
N ARG A 83 21.98 11.78 10.24
CA ARG A 83 21.61 13.07 10.86
C ARG A 83 22.83 13.92 11.12
N GLN A 84 22.64 15.24 11.13
CA GLN A 84 23.70 16.19 11.48
C GLN A 84 24.13 16.02 12.95
N ALA A 85 25.43 16.16 13.21
CA ALA A 85 25.97 16.08 14.56
C ALA A 85 25.36 17.17 15.46
N GLY A 86 24.99 16.81 16.68
CA GLY A 86 24.42 17.73 17.68
C GLY A 86 22.89 17.84 17.65
N LEU A 87 22.20 17.35 16.61
CA LEU A 87 20.74 17.32 16.59
C LEU A 87 20.20 16.14 17.40
N ALA A 88 19.21 16.38 18.25
CA ALA A 88 18.49 15.30 18.92
C ALA A 88 17.79 14.40 17.90
N ALA A 89 17.52 13.13 18.23
CA ALA A 89 16.87 12.17 17.32
C ALA A 89 15.51 12.68 16.78
N GLY A 90 14.79 13.54 17.53
CA GLY A 90 13.55 14.18 17.11
C GLY A 90 13.73 15.46 16.26
N GLU A 91 14.94 16.02 16.19
CA GLU A 91 15.24 17.26 15.48
C GLU A 91 16.00 17.03 14.16
N ALA A 92 16.67 15.90 14.05
CA ALA A 92 17.48 15.50 12.88
C ALA A 92 16.69 15.26 11.58
N ILE A 93 15.44 15.56 11.61
CA ILE A 93 14.40 15.10 10.70
C ILE A 93 14.16 16.07 9.54
N LEU A 94 14.95 17.10 9.40
CA LEU A 94 14.75 18.15 8.38
C LEU A 94 15.38 17.83 7.03
N SER A 95 16.17 16.76 6.91
CA SER A 95 16.71 16.31 5.64
C SER A 95 15.93 15.08 5.16
N GLU A 96 15.25 15.17 4.05
CA GLU A 96 14.75 14.02 3.31
C GLU A 96 15.97 13.23 2.83
N PHE A 97 16.21 12.06 3.45
CA PHE A 97 17.23 11.17 2.94
C PHE A 97 16.69 10.46 1.70
N PRO A 98 17.45 10.43 0.60
CA PRO A 98 17.01 9.78 -0.62
C PRO A 98 16.85 8.27 -0.39
N GLU A 99 15.87 7.69 -1.06
CA GLU A 99 15.72 6.25 -1.16
C GLU A 99 16.73 5.68 -2.13
N TYR A 100 17.23 4.48 -1.81
CA TYR A 100 18.21 3.76 -2.60
C TYR A 100 17.64 2.40 -3.00
N ASP A 101 17.57 2.12 -4.31
CA ASP A 101 17.23 0.79 -4.81
C ASP A 101 18.40 -0.17 -4.52
N LEU A 102 18.10 -1.28 -3.88
CA LEU A 102 19.06 -2.34 -3.61
C LEU A 102 18.91 -3.45 -4.67
N VAL A 103 20.05 -4.00 -5.08
CA VAL A 103 20.11 -5.11 -6.03
C VAL A 103 20.77 -6.32 -5.37
N ASP A 104 20.74 -7.47 -6.07
CA ASP A 104 21.39 -8.69 -5.59
C ASP A 104 22.88 -8.45 -5.30
N LYS A 105 23.34 -8.95 -4.17
CA LYS A 105 24.69 -8.82 -3.61
C LYS A 105 25.07 -7.46 -3.04
N ASP A 106 24.18 -6.47 -3.02
CA ASP A 106 24.46 -5.22 -2.32
C ASP A 106 24.71 -5.44 -0.83
N GLU A 107 25.58 -4.61 -0.25
CA GLU A 107 25.93 -4.64 1.15
C GLU A 107 25.40 -3.42 1.88
N ILE A 108 24.63 -3.66 2.94
CA ILE A 108 24.11 -2.61 3.85
C ILE A 108 24.95 -2.64 5.11
N LYS A 109 25.62 -1.54 5.43
CA LYS A 109 26.40 -1.41 6.66
C LYS A 109 25.75 -0.44 7.63
N LEU A 110 25.50 -0.92 8.85
CA LEU A 110 24.95 -0.18 9.99
C LEU A 110 25.91 -0.35 11.17
N GLY A 111 26.69 0.68 11.48
CA GLY A 111 27.76 0.56 12.49
C GLY A 111 28.73 -0.58 12.20
N GLY A 112 28.82 -1.54 13.11
CA GLY A 112 29.65 -2.76 12.97
C GLY A 112 28.97 -3.92 12.25
N THR A 113 27.69 -3.84 11.94
CA THR A 113 26.91 -4.92 11.31
C THR A 113 26.78 -4.69 9.82
N VAL A 114 27.05 -5.73 9.03
CA VAL A 114 26.91 -5.71 7.56
C VAL A 114 25.93 -6.80 7.14
N PHE A 115 24.93 -6.39 6.39
CA PHE A 115 23.97 -7.28 5.73
C PHE A 115 24.32 -7.38 4.26
N LYS A 116 24.20 -8.58 3.69
CA LYS A 116 24.23 -8.82 2.26
C LYS A 116 22.81 -9.04 1.76
N VAL A 117 22.43 -8.32 0.74
CA VAL A 117 21.15 -8.47 0.06
C VAL A 117 21.24 -9.61 -0.94
N MET A 118 20.33 -10.56 -0.88
CA MET A 118 20.18 -11.62 -1.87
C MET A 118 18.77 -11.55 -2.44
N VAL A 119 18.68 -11.37 -3.76
CA VAL A 119 17.43 -11.27 -4.49
C VAL A 119 17.23 -12.55 -5.29
N TYR A 120 16.23 -13.33 -4.95
CA TYR A 120 15.81 -14.47 -5.72
C TYR A 120 14.58 -14.11 -6.56
N THR A 121 14.70 -14.30 -7.86
CA THR A 121 13.59 -14.17 -8.80
C THR A 121 13.38 -15.52 -9.46
N PRO A 122 12.19 -16.12 -9.39
CA PRO A 122 11.92 -17.40 -10.06
C PRO A 122 12.13 -17.24 -11.58
N PRO A 123 12.62 -18.29 -12.26
CA PRO A 123 12.67 -18.31 -13.71
C PRO A 123 11.30 -18.09 -14.31
N ALA A 124 11.23 -17.32 -15.40
CA ALA A 124 10.00 -17.08 -16.13
C ALA A 124 10.20 -17.35 -17.62
N CYS A 125 9.13 -17.81 -18.28
CA CYS A 125 9.13 -18.03 -19.71
C CYS A 125 9.42 -16.72 -20.47
N VAL A 126 10.45 -16.70 -21.28
CA VAL A 126 10.86 -15.49 -22.03
C VAL A 126 9.83 -15.04 -23.06
N LYS A 127 8.92 -15.93 -23.49
CA LYS A 127 7.87 -15.60 -24.48
C LYS A 127 6.62 -15.00 -23.85
N CYS A 128 6.15 -15.56 -22.72
CA CYS A 128 4.87 -15.14 -22.13
C CYS A 128 4.98 -14.59 -20.71
N GLY A 129 6.16 -14.62 -20.07
CA GLY A 129 6.36 -14.15 -18.71
C GLY A 129 5.81 -15.07 -17.62
N ALA A 130 5.24 -16.25 -17.95
CA ALA A 130 4.76 -17.19 -16.94
C ALA A 130 5.93 -17.70 -16.10
N GLU A 131 5.75 -17.73 -14.77
CA GLU A 131 6.71 -18.36 -13.86
C GLU A 131 6.85 -19.85 -14.19
N ILE A 132 8.08 -20.35 -14.17
CA ILE A 132 8.36 -21.77 -14.35
C ILE A 132 8.30 -22.43 -12.97
N PRO A 133 7.49 -23.49 -12.78
CA PRO A 133 7.50 -24.29 -11.57
C PRO A 133 8.89 -24.86 -11.28
N GLU A 134 9.24 -25.00 -10.00
CA GLU A 134 10.57 -25.49 -9.60
C GLU A 134 10.87 -26.89 -10.13
N GLU A 135 9.84 -27.74 -10.20
CA GLU A 135 9.89 -29.07 -10.77
C GLU A 135 10.22 -29.11 -12.27
N ASP A 136 9.97 -27.99 -12.97
CA ASP A 136 10.17 -27.89 -14.42
C ASP A 136 11.46 -27.12 -14.80
N TYR A 137 12.27 -26.67 -13.85
CA TYR A 137 13.45 -25.85 -14.13
C TYR A 137 14.42 -26.49 -15.11
N ASP A 138 14.72 -27.78 -14.91
CA ASP A 138 15.67 -28.51 -15.76
C ASP A 138 15.13 -28.73 -17.18
N THR A 139 13.82 -28.95 -17.31
CA THR A 139 13.16 -29.19 -18.59
C THR A 139 12.81 -27.89 -19.31
N ALA A 140 12.54 -26.84 -18.60
CA ALA A 140 12.17 -25.53 -19.12
C ALA A 140 13.40 -24.71 -19.60
N GLN A 141 14.60 -25.04 -19.14
CA GLN A 141 15.82 -24.31 -19.48
C GLN A 141 16.27 -24.66 -20.89
N VAL A 142 16.27 -23.65 -21.78
CA VAL A 142 16.67 -23.77 -23.20
C VAL A 142 17.96 -23.02 -23.51
N GLY A 143 18.56 -22.34 -22.55
CA GLY A 143 19.82 -21.60 -22.65
C GLY A 143 20.31 -21.12 -21.28
N GLU A 144 21.44 -20.45 -21.22
CA GLU A 144 21.96 -19.89 -19.96
C GLU A 144 20.97 -18.82 -19.43
N ASN A 145 20.25 -19.15 -18.34
CA ASN A 145 19.18 -18.32 -17.76
C ASN A 145 18.00 -18.02 -18.70
N VAL A 146 17.76 -18.85 -19.73
CA VAL A 146 16.63 -18.74 -20.65
C VAL A 146 15.68 -19.90 -20.43
N TYR A 147 14.42 -19.62 -20.14
CA TYR A 147 13.40 -20.61 -19.81
C TYR A 147 12.17 -20.47 -20.70
N LEU A 148 11.57 -21.59 -21.10
CA LEU A 148 10.28 -21.67 -21.81
C LEU A 148 9.31 -22.52 -21.03
N CYS A 149 8.06 -22.07 -20.86
CA CYS A 149 7.00 -22.91 -20.28
C CYS A 149 6.61 -24.04 -21.24
N ALA A 150 5.91 -25.05 -20.72
CA ALA A 150 5.49 -26.22 -21.49
C ALA A 150 4.77 -25.87 -22.81
N ASP A 151 3.91 -24.85 -22.79
CA ASP A 151 3.17 -24.38 -23.98
C ASP A 151 4.09 -23.82 -25.08
N HIS A 152 5.28 -23.34 -24.72
CA HIS A 152 6.25 -22.78 -25.67
C HIS A 152 7.42 -23.70 -26.00
N GLN A 153 7.48 -24.87 -25.38
CA GLN A 153 8.44 -25.93 -25.71
C GLN A 153 8.01 -26.81 -26.87
N VAL A 154 6.69 -26.96 -27.09
CA VAL A 154 6.12 -27.90 -28.07
C VAL A 154 6.50 -27.56 -29.52
N ASP A 155 6.86 -26.31 -29.82
CA ASP A 155 7.31 -25.86 -31.15
C ASP A 155 8.82 -26.03 -31.41
N ALA A 156 9.59 -26.61 -30.47
CA ALA A 156 11.04 -26.51 -30.46
C ALA A 156 11.80 -27.61 -31.27
N GLY A 157 11.10 -28.41 -32.07
CA GLY A 157 11.69 -29.61 -32.70
C GLY A 157 12.70 -29.36 -33.85
N GLN A 158 12.74 -28.25 -34.55
CA GLN A 158 13.70 -27.94 -35.61
C GLN A 158 14.07 -26.45 -35.82
N GLU A 159 13.43 -25.51 -35.16
CA GLU A 159 13.67 -24.07 -35.27
C GLU A 159 14.40 -23.47 -34.06
N ALA A 160 14.80 -24.28 -33.08
CA ALA A 160 15.32 -23.83 -31.80
C ALA A 160 16.59 -22.99 -31.88
N ALA A 161 17.51 -23.31 -32.74
CA ALA A 161 18.79 -22.57 -32.85
C ALA A 161 18.63 -21.17 -33.43
N THR A 162 17.75 -20.99 -34.40
CA THR A 162 17.51 -19.68 -35.04
C THR A 162 16.67 -18.78 -34.16
N ARG A 163 15.67 -19.34 -33.41
CA ARG A 163 14.82 -18.60 -32.52
C ARG A 163 15.47 -18.23 -31.17
N ILE A 164 16.46 -19.00 -30.72
CA ILE A 164 17.26 -18.65 -29.54
C ILE A 164 18.12 -17.39 -29.85
N MET A 165 18.70 -17.31 -31.03
CA MET A 165 19.44 -16.10 -31.47
C MET A 165 18.51 -14.90 -31.66
N GLU A 166 17.27 -15.10 -32.11
CA GLU A 166 16.24 -14.05 -32.18
C GLU A 166 15.76 -13.63 -30.79
N ALA A 167 15.60 -14.53 -29.83
CA ALA A 167 15.24 -14.21 -28.45
C ALA A 167 16.37 -13.44 -27.72
N GLU A 168 17.62 -13.78 -27.97
CA GLU A 168 18.77 -13.03 -27.46
C GLU A 168 18.89 -11.65 -28.12
N ASN A 169 18.54 -11.51 -29.40
CA ASN A 169 18.47 -10.23 -30.09
C ASN A 169 17.29 -9.37 -29.66
N ILE A 170 16.11 -9.97 -29.34
CA ILE A 170 14.95 -9.24 -28.81
C ILE A 170 15.26 -8.63 -27.42
N VAL A 171 16.11 -9.27 -26.62
CA VAL A 171 16.61 -8.71 -25.34
C VAL A 171 17.59 -7.54 -25.57
N ALA A 172 18.20 -7.44 -26.77
CA ALA A 172 19.14 -6.38 -27.11
C ALA A 172 18.50 -5.14 -27.77
N GLU A 173 17.25 -5.24 -28.27
CA GLU A 173 16.59 -4.13 -28.96
C GLU A 173 15.91 -3.14 -28.04
N SER A 174 16.39 -1.92 -28.08
CA SER A 174 15.82 -0.66 -27.58
C SER A 174 15.00 -0.70 -26.30
N LYS A 175 15.66 -0.44 -25.20
CA LYS A 175 15.00 -0.20 -23.92
C LYS A 175 14.24 1.12 -23.99
N LYS A 176 12.93 1.04 -24.18
CA LYS A 176 12.04 2.21 -24.16
C LYS A 176 11.35 2.33 -22.82
N CYS A 177 11.14 3.56 -22.36
CA CYS A 177 10.34 3.83 -21.20
C CYS A 177 8.91 3.34 -21.44
N GLY A 178 8.42 2.40 -20.65
CA GLY A 178 7.04 1.86 -20.72
C GLY A 178 5.94 2.90 -20.50
N LYS A 179 6.32 4.14 -20.12
CA LYS A 179 5.37 5.24 -19.85
C LYS A 179 5.30 6.26 -20.98
N CYS A 180 6.44 6.71 -21.50
CA CYS A 180 6.50 7.78 -22.50
C CYS A 180 7.14 7.36 -23.82
N GLY A 181 7.56 6.09 -23.97
CA GLY A 181 8.20 5.59 -25.17
C GLY A 181 9.62 6.09 -25.43
N LYS A 182 10.17 6.97 -24.57
CA LYS A 182 11.53 7.49 -24.69
C LYS A 182 12.54 6.35 -24.66
N ASP A 183 13.55 6.39 -25.53
CA ASP A 183 14.71 5.48 -25.48
C ASP A 183 15.50 5.77 -24.19
N ILE A 184 15.67 4.74 -23.37
CA ILE A 184 16.37 4.78 -22.09
C ILE A 184 17.53 3.81 -22.02
N SER A 185 18.01 3.37 -23.17
CA SER A 185 19.15 2.44 -23.28
C SER A 185 20.40 2.94 -22.57
N GLY A 186 20.53 4.27 -22.40
CA GLY A 186 21.60 4.91 -21.62
C GLY A 186 21.33 5.07 -20.12
N GLU A 187 20.06 4.94 -19.68
CA GLU A 187 19.63 5.15 -18.29
C GLU A 187 19.51 3.83 -17.51
N VAL A 188 19.58 2.68 -18.20
CA VAL A 188 19.27 1.37 -17.61
C VAL A 188 20.47 0.44 -17.64
N ASN A 189 20.80 -0.15 -16.50
CA ASN A 189 21.84 -1.17 -16.40
C ASN A 189 21.41 -2.43 -17.18
N LYS A 190 22.31 -2.99 -18.00
CA LYS A 190 22.06 -4.09 -18.94
C LYS A 190 21.52 -5.39 -18.33
N ALA A 191 21.59 -5.53 -17.00
CA ALA A 191 21.20 -6.74 -16.27
C ALA A 191 19.74 -6.75 -15.78
N ARG A 192 18.94 -5.68 -15.93
CA ARG A 192 17.55 -5.63 -15.44
C ARG A 192 16.56 -6.11 -16.50
N ARG A 193 15.68 -7.03 -16.11
CA ARG A 193 14.49 -7.46 -16.87
C ARG A 193 13.25 -6.79 -16.24
N GLY A 194 12.33 -6.26 -17.07
CA GLY A 194 11.07 -5.65 -16.66
C GLY A 194 10.78 -4.35 -17.40
N GLU A 195 9.59 -3.76 -17.16
CA GLU A 195 9.26 -2.44 -17.71
C GLU A 195 10.13 -1.36 -17.08
N TYR A 196 10.81 -0.60 -17.91
CA TYR A 196 11.69 0.48 -17.51
C TYR A 196 10.96 1.82 -17.59
N ILE A 197 11.13 2.65 -16.57
CA ILE A 197 10.57 4.01 -16.52
C ILE A 197 11.74 4.99 -16.46
N CYS A 198 11.79 5.98 -17.39
CA CYS A 198 12.82 7.01 -17.41
C CYS A 198 12.77 7.92 -16.17
N GLU A 199 13.89 8.57 -15.87
CA GLU A 199 14.02 9.51 -14.75
C GLU A 199 12.95 10.62 -14.79
N GLU A 200 12.69 11.17 -15.97
CA GLU A 200 11.69 12.24 -16.16
C GLU A 200 10.27 11.78 -15.83
N CYS A 201 9.93 10.53 -16.17
CA CYS A 201 8.64 9.93 -15.80
C CYS A 201 8.55 9.58 -14.32
N ARG A 202 9.67 9.27 -13.67
CA ARG A 202 9.71 9.03 -12.21
C ARG A 202 9.45 10.31 -11.42
N GLN A 203 9.98 11.43 -11.90
CA GLN A 203 9.87 12.72 -11.22
C GLN A 203 8.56 13.46 -11.46
N ASN A 204 7.78 13.09 -12.50
CA ASN A 204 6.54 13.79 -12.82
C ASN A 204 5.38 12.86 -13.23
N PRO A 205 4.72 12.20 -12.25
CA PRO A 205 3.60 11.28 -12.50
C PRO A 205 2.39 11.94 -13.17
N MET A 206 2.20 13.26 -12.99
CA MET A 206 1.12 14.03 -13.59
C MET A 206 1.26 14.18 -15.11
N LYS A 207 2.47 14.33 -15.61
CA LYS A 207 2.74 14.41 -17.06
C LYS A 207 2.41 13.09 -17.77
N ILE A 208 2.61 11.97 -17.08
CA ILE A 208 2.28 10.64 -17.60
C ILE A 208 0.77 10.46 -17.72
N ALA A 209 0.02 10.87 -16.70
CA ALA A 209 -1.44 10.80 -16.71
C ALA A 209 -2.02 11.67 -17.84
N GLN A 210 -1.44 12.85 -18.08
CA GLN A 210 -1.83 13.73 -19.18
C GLN A 210 -1.47 13.17 -20.57
N ALA A 211 -0.27 12.60 -20.74
CA ALA A 211 0.15 11.99 -22.01
C ALA A 211 -0.70 10.75 -22.36
N LEU A 212 -1.03 9.90 -21.40
CA LEU A 212 -1.91 8.74 -21.60
C LEU A 212 -3.37 9.16 -21.92
N VAL A 213 -3.83 10.25 -21.33
CA VAL A 213 -5.14 10.85 -21.68
C VAL A 213 -5.12 11.48 -23.08
N GLU A 214 -3.99 12.06 -23.50
CA GLU A 214 -3.83 12.60 -24.86
C GLU A 214 -3.63 11.52 -25.91
N GLU A 215 -2.92 10.42 -25.59
CA GLU A 215 -2.81 9.25 -26.49
C GLU A 215 -4.14 8.51 -26.64
N ALA A 216 -4.88 8.34 -25.56
CA ALA A 216 -6.25 7.81 -25.61
C ALA A 216 -7.19 8.72 -26.44
N LYS A 217 -6.94 10.03 -26.46
CA LYS A 217 -7.66 10.99 -27.32
C LYS A 217 -7.21 10.98 -28.78
N LYS A 218 -5.98 10.55 -29.09
CA LYS A 218 -5.43 10.49 -30.46
C LYS A 218 -5.71 9.17 -31.19
N GLY A 219 -6.08 8.11 -30.46
CA GLY A 219 -6.29 6.77 -30.99
C GLY A 219 -7.65 6.52 -31.63
N GLU A 220 -8.63 7.43 -31.51
CA GLU A 220 -9.93 7.26 -32.18
C GLU A 220 -10.58 8.61 -32.43
N SER A 221 -10.88 8.87 -33.67
CA SER A 221 -11.98 9.72 -34.07
C SER A 221 -13.31 9.06 -33.62
N GLY A 222 -13.83 9.46 -32.45
CA GLY A 222 -15.21 9.17 -32.02
C GLY A 222 -15.33 8.05 -30.99
N GLY A 223 -15.07 8.33 -29.72
CA GLY A 223 -15.45 7.46 -28.62
C GLY A 223 -14.70 7.82 -27.33
N GLY A 224 -15.13 8.88 -26.67
CA GLY A 224 -14.67 9.20 -25.32
C GLY A 224 -14.91 8.03 -24.36
N MET A 225 -14.34 8.07 -23.14
CA MET A 225 -14.56 7.15 -22.01
C MET A 225 -16.08 6.96 -21.66
N GLU A 226 -16.96 7.10 -22.65
CA GLU A 226 -18.41 7.10 -22.50
C GLU A 226 -19.02 5.70 -22.35
N ASN A 227 -18.27 4.61 -22.60
CA ASN A 227 -18.85 3.26 -22.56
C ASN A 227 -17.93 2.23 -21.89
N ILE A 228 -17.97 2.15 -20.58
CA ILE A 228 -17.69 0.89 -19.90
C ILE A 228 -18.95 0.03 -20.05
N GLN A 229 -18.80 -1.12 -20.70
CA GLN A 229 -19.91 -1.97 -21.10
C GLN A 229 -20.91 -2.20 -19.94
N GLY A 230 -22.15 -1.76 -20.12
CA GLY A 230 -23.24 -1.86 -19.14
C GLY A 230 -23.40 -0.65 -18.20
N TYR A 231 -22.58 0.40 -18.34
CA TYR A 231 -22.64 1.60 -17.49
C TYR A 231 -22.53 2.89 -18.30
N THR A 232 -23.47 3.78 -18.09
CA THR A 232 -23.44 5.14 -18.65
C THR A 232 -22.81 6.08 -17.61
N ILE A 233 -21.68 6.70 -17.93
CA ILE A 233 -21.00 7.68 -17.06
C ILE A 233 -21.80 8.97 -17.02
N ILE A 234 -22.08 9.49 -15.81
CA ILE A 234 -22.80 10.74 -15.59
C ILE A 234 -21.83 11.89 -15.30
N LYS A 235 -20.89 11.70 -14.37
CA LYS A 235 -19.85 12.70 -14.02
C LYS A 235 -18.71 12.07 -13.25
N GLU A 236 -17.55 12.71 -13.25
CA GLU A 236 -16.44 12.36 -12.38
C GLU A 236 -16.75 12.80 -10.93
N LEU A 237 -16.53 11.90 -9.98
CA LEU A 237 -16.67 12.17 -8.54
C LEU A 237 -15.34 12.52 -7.90
N GLY A 238 -14.25 11.95 -8.40
CA GLY A 238 -12.91 12.19 -7.90
C GLY A 238 -11.85 11.40 -8.66
N ARG A 239 -10.60 11.82 -8.52
CA ARG A 239 -9.44 11.20 -9.15
C ARG A 239 -8.29 11.12 -8.15
N GLY A 240 -7.64 9.97 -8.07
CA GLY A 240 -6.52 9.72 -7.16
C GLY A 240 -5.40 8.93 -7.82
N GLY A 241 -4.39 8.57 -7.06
CA GLY A 241 -3.22 7.83 -7.55
C GLY A 241 -3.53 6.43 -8.11
N MET A 242 -4.66 5.84 -7.72
CA MET A 242 -5.09 4.50 -8.14
C MET A 242 -6.06 4.50 -9.31
N GLY A 243 -6.61 5.66 -9.70
CA GLY A 243 -7.61 5.74 -10.76
C GLY A 243 -8.59 6.88 -10.59
N ALA A 244 -9.72 6.78 -11.26
CA ALA A 244 -10.80 7.75 -11.19
C ALA A 244 -12.10 7.08 -10.76
N VAL A 245 -12.94 7.83 -10.05
CA VAL A 245 -14.26 7.41 -9.61
C VAL A 245 -15.30 8.27 -10.32
N TYR A 246 -16.29 7.62 -10.92
CA TYR A 246 -17.38 8.27 -11.65
C TYR A 246 -18.73 7.92 -11.01
N LEU A 247 -19.64 8.86 -11.01
CA LEU A 247 -21.05 8.55 -10.89
C LEU A 247 -21.50 7.97 -12.24
N ALA A 248 -22.00 6.76 -12.22
CA ALA A 248 -22.53 6.09 -13.40
C ALA A 248 -23.95 5.55 -13.13
N ARG A 249 -24.66 5.23 -14.21
CA ARG A 249 -25.95 4.55 -14.18
C ARG A 249 -25.79 3.18 -14.81
N HIS A 250 -26.19 2.13 -14.09
CA HIS A 250 -26.25 0.79 -14.65
C HIS A 250 -27.36 0.71 -15.70
N GLU A 251 -27.05 0.32 -16.94
CA GLU A 251 -27.95 0.43 -18.08
C GLU A 251 -29.20 -0.44 -17.97
N LYS A 252 -29.06 -1.64 -17.36
CA LYS A 252 -30.18 -2.58 -17.22
C LYS A 252 -31.11 -2.24 -16.06
N THR A 253 -30.55 -1.81 -14.90
CA THR A 253 -31.36 -1.56 -13.69
C THR A 253 -31.74 -0.10 -13.53
N GLY A 254 -31.02 0.83 -14.19
CA GLY A 254 -31.19 2.27 -14.02
C GLY A 254 -30.60 2.83 -12.73
N GLU A 255 -30.01 1.98 -11.88
CA GLU A 255 -29.45 2.36 -10.58
C GLU A 255 -28.19 3.21 -10.74
N ARG A 256 -28.03 4.17 -9.83
CA ARG A 256 -26.80 4.97 -9.72
C ARG A 256 -25.76 4.22 -8.91
N VAL A 257 -24.55 4.15 -9.44
CA VAL A 257 -23.41 3.47 -8.83
C VAL A 257 -22.18 4.38 -8.82
N ALA A 258 -21.26 4.16 -7.90
CA ALA A 258 -19.93 4.71 -7.96
C ALA A 258 -19.04 3.73 -8.75
N LEU A 259 -18.66 4.13 -9.98
CA LEU A 259 -17.82 3.34 -10.87
C LEU A 259 -16.35 3.76 -10.68
N LYS A 260 -15.55 2.90 -10.08
CA LYS A 260 -14.11 3.11 -9.89
C LYS A 260 -13.34 2.44 -11.01
N VAL A 261 -12.61 3.23 -11.76
CA VAL A 261 -11.82 2.81 -12.92
C VAL A 261 -10.36 2.82 -12.52
N MET A 262 -9.67 1.70 -12.72
CA MET A 262 -8.28 1.54 -12.34
C MET A 262 -7.34 1.99 -13.46
N LEU A 263 -6.16 2.48 -13.10
CA LEU A 263 -5.15 2.84 -14.09
C LEU A 263 -4.67 1.59 -14.86
N PRO A 264 -4.34 1.73 -16.16
CA PRO A 264 -3.98 0.60 -17.05
C PRO A 264 -2.78 -0.25 -16.60
N GLN A 265 -1.98 0.25 -15.67
CA GLN A 265 -0.77 -0.41 -15.15
C GLN A 265 -1.02 -1.77 -14.49
N VAL A 266 -2.26 -2.01 -14.00
CA VAL A 266 -2.69 -3.29 -13.41
C VAL A 266 -2.99 -4.34 -14.45
N ALA A 267 -3.40 -3.87 -15.61
CA ALA A 267 -3.97 -4.73 -16.64
C ALA A 267 -2.94 -5.57 -17.40
N THR A 268 -1.65 -5.26 -17.29
CA THR A 268 -0.59 -5.92 -18.07
C THR A 268 -0.04 -7.19 -17.42
N ASP A 269 -0.12 -7.32 -16.09
CA ASP A 269 0.36 -8.50 -15.38
C ASP A 269 -0.79 -9.46 -15.04
N LYS A 270 -0.75 -10.68 -15.57
CA LYS A 270 -1.77 -11.71 -15.35
C LYS A 270 -1.88 -12.11 -13.88
N SER A 271 -0.74 -12.26 -13.19
CA SER A 271 -0.72 -12.63 -11.75
C SER A 271 -1.35 -11.54 -10.90
N ALA A 272 -1.04 -10.28 -11.17
CA ALA A 272 -1.66 -9.14 -10.50
C ALA A 272 -3.18 -9.07 -10.77
N ARG A 273 -3.62 -9.42 -11.98
CA ARG A 273 -5.05 -9.52 -12.33
C ARG A 273 -5.77 -10.58 -11.52
N ASP A 274 -5.20 -11.79 -11.50
CA ASP A 274 -5.81 -12.94 -10.82
C ASP A 274 -5.88 -12.70 -9.30
N MET A 275 -4.84 -12.11 -8.71
CA MET A 275 -4.83 -11.70 -7.30
C MET A 275 -5.86 -10.62 -7.02
N PHE A 276 -5.94 -9.60 -7.86
CA PHE A 276 -6.93 -8.53 -7.73
C PHE A 276 -8.36 -9.06 -7.82
N GLN A 277 -8.66 -9.93 -8.79
CA GLN A 277 -9.99 -10.55 -8.93
C GLN A 277 -10.38 -11.36 -7.70
N ARG A 278 -9.47 -12.11 -7.10
CA ARG A 278 -9.72 -12.88 -5.86
C ARG A 278 -10.11 -11.98 -4.70
N GLU A 279 -9.39 -10.90 -4.47
CA GLU A 279 -9.68 -9.96 -3.38
C GLU A 279 -10.99 -9.20 -3.63
N VAL A 280 -11.31 -8.91 -4.88
CA VAL A 280 -12.60 -8.31 -5.28
C VAL A 280 -13.75 -9.26 -4.96
N GLU A 281 -13.64 -10.55 -5.26
CA GLU A 281 -14.67 -11.54 -4.92
C GLU A 281 -14.87 -11.67 -3.40
N VAL A 282 -13.79 -11.63 -2.62
CA VAL A 282 -13.86 -11.59 -1.14
C VAL A 282 -14.61 -10.33 -0.66
N THR A 283 -14.30 -9.18 -1.25
CA THR A 283 -14.96 -7.91 -0.90
C THR A 283 -16.43 -7.89 -1.33
N LYS A 284 -16.78 -8.50 -2.46
CA LYS A 284 -18.14 -8.62 -2.97
C LYS A 284 -19.07 -9.41 -2.03
N ALA A 285 -18.51 -10.35 -1.29
CA ALA A 285 -19.25 -11.13 -0.30
C ALA A 285 -19.62 -10.34 0.97
N LEU A 286 -19.03 -9.15 1.18
CA LEU A 286 -19.36 -8.31 2.33
C LEU A 286 -20.72 -7.67 2.14
N SER A 287 -21.62 -7.85 3.12
CA SER A 287 -22.95 -7.23 3.12
C SER A 287 -23.31 -6.78 4.53
N HIS A 288 -23.28 -5.46 4.75
CA HIS A 288 -23.62 -4.86 6.05
C HIS A 288 -24.11 -3.41 5.84
N PRO A 289 -25.09 -2.92 6.61
CA PRO A 289 -25.63 -1.56 6.44
C PRO A 289 -24.56 -0.45 6.56
N ASN A 290 -23.50 -0.69 7.34
CA ASN A 290 -22.41 0.28 7.55
C ASN A 290 -21.13 -0.05 6.76
N VAL A 291 -21.23 -0.85 5.72
CA VAL A 291 -20.14 -1.12 4.75
C VAL A 291 -20.64 -0.78 3.36
N VAL A 292 -19.85 -0.05 2.58
CA VAL A 292 -20.17 0.23 1.17
C VAL A 292 -20.13 -1.06 0.39
N GLN A 293 -21.25 -1.42 -0.22
CA GLN A 293 -21.40 -2.67 -0.98
C GLN A 293 -20.62 -2.61 -2.29
N LEU A 294 -19.78 -3.60 -2.56
CA LEU A 294 -19.26 -3.87 -3.89
C LEU A 294 -20.33 -4.60 -4.71
N LEU A 295 -20.78 -3.98 -5.80
CA LEU A 295 -21.89 -4.48 -6.61
C LEU A 295 -21.41 -5.38 -7.74
N ASP A 296 -20.41 -4.92 -8.49
CA ASP A 296 -19.87 -5.65 -9.63
C ASP A 296 -18.42 -5.27 -9.91
N SER A 297 -17.74 -6.10 -10.71
CA SER A 297 -16.38 -5.86 -11.18
C SER A 297 -16.20 -6.43 -12.58
N GLY A 298 -15.35 -5.80 -13.37
CA GLY A 298 -15.12 -6.26 -14.72
C GLY A 298 -13.84 -5.73 -15.34
N TYR A 299 -13.59 -6.20 -16.56
CA TYR A 299 -12.50 -5.78 -17.40
C TYR A 299 -13.06 -5.42 -18.78
N SER A 300 -12.88 -4.18 -19.19
CA SER A 300 -13.37 -3.67 -20.46
C SER A 300 -12.33 -2.76 -21.10
N ASN A 301 -12.01 -2.98 -22.37
CA ASN A 301 -11.07 -2.17 -23.16
C ASN A 301 -9.68 -1.98 -22.50
N GLY A 302 -9.14 -3.02 -21.88
CA GLY A 302 -7.84 -2.92 -21.22
C GLY A 302 -7.88 -2.29 -19.81
N ILE A 303 -9.05 -1.99 -19.29
CA ILE A 303 -9.26 -1.24 -18.05
C ILE A 303 -10.03 -2.11 -17.05
N PHE A 304 -9.52 -2.25 -15.84
CA PHE A 304 -10.27 -2.80 -14.72
C PHE A 304 -11.20 -1.76 -14.12
N PHE A 305 -12.41 -2.20 -13.82
CA PHE A 305 -13.35 -1.40 -13.08
C PHE A 305 -14.09 -2.23 -12.04
N PHE A 306 -14.61 -1.55 -11.05
CA PHE A 306 -15.60 -2.10 -10.13
C PHE A 306 -16.63 -1.03 -9.75
N THR A 307 -17.81 -1.52 -9.44
CA THR A 307 -18.93 -0.66 -9.07
C THR A 307 -19.27 -0.85 -7.61
N LEU A 308 -19.50 0.26 -6.96
CA LEU A 308 -19.84 0.34 -5.56
C LEU A 308 -21.22 0.99 -5.41
N GLU A 309 -21.90 0.71 -4.33
CA GLU A 309 -23.04 1.45 -3.87
C GLU A 309 -22.73 2.96 -3.88
N PHE A 310 -23.61 3.76 -4.45
CA PHE A 310 -23.46 5.21 -4.49
C PHE A 310 -24.04 5.85 -3.22
N CYS A 311 -23.19 6.41 -2.39
CA CYS A 311 -23.56 7.14 -1.19
C CYS A 311 -23.76 8.63 -1.53
N ASP A 312 -24.99 9.10 -1.53
CA ASP A 312 -25.39 10.43 -2.00
C ASP A 312 -25.12 11.58 -1.00
N GLY A 313 -24.79 11.26 0.23
CA GLY A 313 -24.40 12.21 1.27
C GLY A 313 -22.90 12.62 1.22
N GLY A 314 -22.10 12.01 0.32
CA GLY A 314 -20.67 12.27 0.20
C GLY A 314 -19.85 11.63 1.31
N SER A 315 -18.58 12.04 1.45
CA SER A 315 -17.65 11.53 2.48
C SER A 315 -17.62 12.43 3.73
N VAL A 316 -17.17 11.87 4.84
CA VAL A 316 -17.13 12.58 6.12
C VAL A 316 -16.14 13.76 6.10
N ASP A 317 -15.02 13.65 5.38
CA ASP A 317 -14.09 14.78 5.22
C ASP A 317 -14.75 15.96 4.48
N LYS A 318 -15.60 15.69 3.50
CA LYS A 318 -16.39 16.72 2.82
C LYS A 318 -17.44 17.32 3.77
N LEU A 319 -18.14 16.48 4.54
CA LEU A 319 -19.07 16.98 5.55
C LEU A 319 -18.36 17.88 6.56
N MET A 320 -17.16 17.49 7.03
CA MET A 320 -16.33 18.32 7.92
C MET A 320 -15.96 19.65 7.26
N ALA A 321 -15.54 19.63 6.00
CA ALA A 321 -15.18 20.84 5.27
C ALA A 321 -16.39 21.80 5.15
N ASP A 322 -17.56 21.28 4.83
CA ASP A 322 -18.82 22.04 4.72
C ASP A 322 -19.26 22.59 6.10
N ALA A 323 -18.92 21.92 7.20
CA ALA A 323 -19.19 22.32 8.60
C ALA A 323 -18.10 23.19 9.23
N GLY A 324 -17.16 23.73 8.44
CA GLY A 324 -16.09 24.61 8.96
C GLY A 324 -14.92 23.85 9.60
N GLY A 325 -14.71 22.60 9.25
CA GLY A 325 -13.53 21.78 9.56
C GLY A 325 -13.69 20.80 10.73
N LYS A 326 -14.78 20.86 11.50
CA LYS A 326 -15.11 19.89 12.56
C LYS A 326 -16.62 19.67 12.64
N LEU A 327 -17.04 18.58 13.29
CA LEU A 327 -18.44 18.22 13.47
C LEU A 327 -18.90 18.45 14.91
N PRO A 328 -20.21 18.70 15.12
CA PRO A 328 -20.85 18.62 16.44
C PRO A 328 -20.64 17.24 17.08
N LEU A 329 -20.64 17.21 18.41
CA LEU A 329 -20.36 15.99 19.19
C LEU A 329 -21.33 14.84 18.84
N ASP A 330 -22.61 15.13 18.84
CA ASP A 330 -23.68 14.17 18.55
C ASP A 330 -23.56 13.58 17.14
N GLU A 331 -23.28 14.42 16.15
CA GLU A 331 -23.11 13.99 14.75
C GLU A 331 -21.83 13.15 14.59
N ALA A 332 -20.70 13.58 15.16
CA ALA A 332 -19.45 12.83 15.11
C ALA A 332 -19.57 11.46 15.79
N MET A 333 -20.26 11.41 16.94
CA MET A 333 -20.52 10.17 17.67
C MET A 333 -21.43 9.23 16.89
N ALA A 334 -22.52 9.74 16.31
CA ALA A 334 -23.43 8.92 15.48
C ALA A 334 -22.70 8.27 14.30
N ILE A 335 -21.84 9.01 13.62
CA ILE A 335 -21.00 8.49 12.53
C ILE A 335 -20.01 7.45 13.04
N ALA A 336 -19.32 7.74 14.15
CA ALA A 336 -18.30 6.86 14.70
C ALA A 336 -18.88 5.51 15.15
N LEU A 337 -20.02 5.52 15.81
CA LEU A 337 -20.70 4.31 16.29
C LEU A 337 -21.13 3.41 15.13
N GLN A 338 -21.66 4.00 14.06
CA GLN A 338 -22.05 3.26 12.86
C GLN A 338 -20.82 2.70 12.11
N ALA A 339 -19.74 3.49 12.00
CA ALA A 339 -18.50 3.02 11.38
C ALA A 339 -17.88 1.86 12.19
N LEU A 340 -17.98 1.89 13.51
CA LEU A 340 -17.54 0.79 14.39
C LEU A 340 -18.37 -0.48 14.19
N ASP A 341 -19.68 -0.38 13.89
CA ASP A 341 -20.49 -1.55 13.52
C ASP A 341 -20.02 -2.18 12.22
N GLY A 342 -19.71 -1.36 11.22
CA GLY A 342 -19.12 -1.82 9.96
C GLY A 342 -17.76 -2.49 10.15
N LEU A 343 -16.90 -1.93 11.02
CA LEU A 343 -15.60 -2.52 11.35
C LEU A 343 -15.74 -3.83 12.12
N GLU A 344 -16.63 -3.88 13.10
CA GLU A 344 -16.89 -5.11 13.87
C GLU A 344 -17.32 -6.24 12.93
N TYR A 345 -18.23 -5.95 11.99
CA TYR A 345 -18.64 -6.89 10.97
C TYR A 345 -17.44 -7.35 10.13
N ALA A 346 -16.67 -6.41 9.55
CA ALA A 346 -15.53 -6.73 8.69
C ALA A 346 -14.46 -7.57 9.41
N HIS A 347 -14.19 -7.26 10.69
CA HIS A 347 -13.21 -7.99 11.50
C HIS A 347 -13.63 -9.41 11.89
N ASN A 348 -14.92 -9.75 11.78
CA ASN A 348 -15.44 -11.05 12.22
C ASN A 348 -16.06 -11.87 11.10
N VAL A 349 -16.22 -11.32 9.89
CA VAL A 349 -16.81 -12.02 8.76
C VAL A 349 -15.96 -13.24 8.37
N GLU A 350 -16.61 -14.35 8.06
CA GLU A 350 -15.95 -15.52 7.48
C GLU A 350 -15.97 -15.41 5.95
N VAL A 351 -14.81 -15.43 5.35
CA VAL A 351 -14.65 -15.33 3.90
C VAL A 351 -13.90 -16.56 3.37
N LYS A 352 -14.33 -17.05 2.22
CA LYS A 352 -13.65 -18.13 1.52
C LYS A 352 -12.54 -17.51 0.67
N VAL A 353 -11.32 -17.93 0.90
CA VAL A 353 -10.14 -17.47 0.15
C VAL A 353 -9.62 -18.64 -0.66
N GLN A 354 -9.49 -18.48 -1.96
CA GLN A 354 -8.83 -19.47 -2.81
C GLN A 354 -7.30 -19.31 -2.66
N LEU A 355 -6.65 -20.38 -2.21
CA LEU A 355 -5.20 -20.43 -2.07
C LEU A 355 -4.51 -20.60 -3.44
N ALA A 356 -3.19 -20.39 -3.47
CA ALA A 356 -2.39 -20.47 -4.69
C ALA A 356 -2.41 -21.87 -5.35
N ASP A 357 -2.63 -22.92 -4.55
CA ASP A 357 -2.77 -24.31 -5.00
C ASP A 357 -4.17 -24.66 -5.51
N GLY A 358 -5.08 -23.68 -5.60
CA GLY A 358 -6.47 -23.87 -6.01
C GLY A 358 -7.41 -24.37 -4.91
N SER A 359 -6.91 -24.73 -3.73
CA SER A 359 -7.74 -25.11 -2.59
C SER A 359 -8.47 -23.89 -2.00
N VAL A 360 -9.57 -24.13 -1.28
CA VAL A 360 -10.35 -23.07 -0.62
C VAL A 360 -10.11 -23.16 0.88
N ALA A 361 -9.60 -22.08 1.46
CA ALA A 361 -9.48 -21.93 2.91
C ALA A 361 -10.50 -20.92 3.44
N ASN A 362 -11.03 -21.17 4.64
CA ASN A 362 -11.80 -20.18 5.36
C ASN A 362 -10.84 -19.23 6.07
N SER A 363 -10.93 -17.93 5.75
CA SER A 363 -10.26 -16.85 6.48
C SER A 363 -11.30 -16.12 7.32
N ARG A 364 -10.90 -15.71 8.52
CA ARG A 364 -11.75 -14.90 9.38
C ARG A 364 -11.21 -13.49 9.47
N GLY A 365 -12.08 -12.54 9.17
CA GLY A 365 -11.83 -11.13 9.36
C GLY A 365 -11.04 -10.48 8.22
N ILE A 366 -11.43 -9.26 7.92
CA ILE A 366 -10.76 -8.37 6.97
C ILE A 366 -10.36 -7.12 7.73
N VAL A 367 -9.08 -6.74 7.64
CA VAL A 367 -8.53 -5.49 8.21
C VAL A 367 -8.59 -4.41 7.13
N HIS A 368 -9.11 -3.24 7.48
CA HIS A 368 -9.33 -2.12 6.53
C HIS A 368 -8.03 -1.43 6.12
N ARG A 369 -7.14 -1.13 7.09
CA ARG A 369 -5.80 -0.54 6.95
C ARG A 369 -5.71 0.93 6.49
N ASP A 370 -6.78 1.51 5.96
CA ASP A 370 -6.80 2.92 5.49
C ASP A 370 -8.08 3.64 5.97
N LEU A 371 -8.46 3.44 7.23
CA LEU A 371 -9.63 4.11 7.79
C LEU A 371 -9.31 5.58 8.11
N LYS A 372 -10.13 6.47 7.55
CA LYS A 372 -10.02 7.93 7.69
C LYS A 372 -11.33 8.60 7.28
N PRO A 373 -11.56 9.90 7.57
CA PRO A 373 -12.80 10.58 7.20
C PRO A 373 -13.17 10.48 5.71
N ALA A 374 -12.19 10.49 4.83
CA ALA A 374 -12.40 10.37 3.38
C ALA A 374 -12.91 8.99 2.93
N ASN A 375 -12.74 7.95 3.76
CA ASN A 375 -13.17 6.58 3.48
C ASN A 375 -14.41 6.18 4.29
N ILE A 376 -15.10 7.13 4.91
CA ILE A 376 -16.42 6.95 5.51
C ILE A 376 -17.40 7.78 4.68
N PHE A 377 -18.32 7.11 4.01
CA PHE A 377 -19.34 7.73 3.17
C PHE A 377 -20.69 7.76 3.87
N LEU A 378 -21.54 8.67 3.44
CA LEU A 378 -22.85 8.92 4.00
C LEU A 378 -23.92 8.64 2.95
N SER A 379 -24.91 7.83 3.32
CA SER A 379 -26.09 7.57 2.51
C SER A 379 -27.28 8.27 3.15
N GLY A 380 -28.08 8.98 2.37
CA GLY A 380 -29.16 9.81 2.88
C GLY A 380 -28.69 11.16 3.44
N LYS A 381 -29.64 11.93 3.96
CA LYS A 381 -29.42 13.29 4.49
C LYS A 381 -30.08 13.48 5.84
N GLY A 382 -29.57 14.46 6.60
CA GLY A 382 -30.14 14.79 7.91
C GLY A 382 -29.87 13.73 9.00
N PRO A 383 -30.73 13.61 10.00
CA PRO A 383 -30.52 12.73 11.15
C PRO A 383 -30.56 11.23 10.83
N ASP A 384 -31.27 10.85 9.76
CA ASP A 384 -31.44 9.44 9.34
C ASP A 384 -30.31 8.97 8.40
N ARG A 385 -29.22 9.74 8.25
CA ARG A 385 -28.10 9.35 7.39
C ARG A 385 -27.38 8.12 7.95
N VAL A 386 -26.98 7.25 7.03
CA VAL A 386 -26.24 6.04 7.34
C VAL A 386 -24.78 6.24 6.98
N ALA A 387 -23.89 6.06 7.95
CA ALA A 387 -22.45 6.06 7.72
C ALA A 387 -21.98 4.67 7.30
N LYS A 388 -21.18 4.61 6.26
CA LYS A 388 -20.66 3.38 5.65
C LYS A 388 -19.15 3.48 5.43
N ILE A 389 -18.39 2.50 5.92
CA ILE A 389 -16.97 2.40 5.63
C ILE A 389 -16.78 1.87 4.21
N ALA A 390 -15.89 2.51 3.44
CA ALA A 390 -15.60 2.14 2.06
C ALA A 390 -14.20 1.54 1.89
N ASP A 391 -13.96 0.88 0.77
CA ASP A 391 -12.67 0.27 0.41
C ASP A 391 -12.18 -0.81 1.40
N VAL A 392 -13.09 -1.50 2.13
CA VAL A 392 -12.78 -2.60 3.04
C VAL A 392 -12.15 -3.76 2.27
N GLY A 393 -10.94 -4.17 2.66
CA GLY A 393 -10.21 -5.28 2.01
C GLY A 393 -9.51 -4.93 0.70
N LEU A 394 -9.94 -3.88 -0.01
CA LEU A 394 -9.32 -3.48 -1.28
C LEU A 394 -7.89 -2.96 -1.10
N GLY A 395 -7.53 -2.44 0.06
CA GLY A 395 -6.16 -1.99 0.36
C GLY A 395 -5.13 -3.11 0.18
N LYS A 396 -5.44 -4.32 0.62
CA LYS A 396 -4.57 -5.50 0.45
C LYS A 396 -4.46 -5.93 -1.02
N ALA A 397 -5.59 -5.90 -1.75
CA ALA A 397 -5.61 -6.17 -3.19
C ALA A 397 -4.73 -5.19 -3.96
N PHE A 398 -4.83 -3.90 -3.63
CA PHE A 398 -4.01 -2.85 -4.25
C PHE A 398 -2.54 -2.99 -3.89
N ASP A 399 -2.21 -3.35 -2.65
CA ASP A 399 -0.83 -3.58 -2.23
C ASP A 399 -0.20 -4.76 -2.96
N GLN A 400 -0.90 -5.88 -3.04
CA GLN A 400 -0.43 -7.09 -3.70
C GLN A 400 -0.31 -6.92 -5.22
N ALA A 401 -1.20 -6.12 -5.81
CA ALA A 401 -1.14 -5.76 -7.23
C ALA A 401 -0.12 -4.65 -7.53
N GLY A 402 0.63 -4.16 -6.52
CA GLY A 402 1.56 -3.03 -6.68
C GLY A 402 0.88 -1.68 -6.94
N LEU A 403 -0.41 -1.55 -6.58
CA LEU A 403 -1.29 -0.44 -6.89
C LEU A 403 -1.64 0.44 -5.70
N SER A 404 -1.30 0.02 -4.50
CA SER A 404 -1.39 0.95 -3.37
C SER A 404 -0.60 2.18 -3.77
N GLY A 405 -1.12 3.37 -3.48
CA GLY A 405 -0.51 4.66 -3.84
C GLY A 405 0.91 4.89 -3.33
N GLN A 406 1.57 3.84 -2.86
CA GLN A 406 3.01 3.69 -2.84
C GLN A 406 3.44 3.51 -4.29
N THR A 407 3.74 4.62 -4.93
CA THR A 407 4.38 4.63 -6.24
C THR A 407 5.62 3.74 -6.18
N ARG A 408 5.95 3.05 -7.29
CA ARG A 408 7.24 2.38 -7.51
C ARG A 408 8.45 3.30 -7.19
N THR A 409 8.22 4.55 -6.93
CA THR A 409 9.22 5.57 -6.56
C THR A 409 9.41 5.71 -5.04
N GLY A 410 8.77 4.86 -4.20
CA GLY A 410 8.93 4.97 -2.75
C GLY A 410 8.29 6.21 -2.12
N ALA A 411 7.75 7.13 -2.93
CA ALA A 411 6.89 8.18 -2.42
C ALA A 411 5.58 7.52 -2.02
N VAL A 412 5.37 7.33 -0.73
CA VAL A 412 4.07 7.00 -0.19
C VAL A 412 3.14 8.14 -0.57
N VAL A 413 2.25 7.89 -1.54
CA VAL A 413 1.22 8.85 -1.89
C VAL A 413 0.19 8.83 -0.76
N GLY A 414 0.34 9.73 0.14
CA GLY A 414 -0.54 9.95 1.28
C GLY A 414 0.28 10.18 2.55
N THR A 415 -0.12 11.18 3.30
CA THR A 415 0.50 11.45 4.59
C THR A 415 -0.15 10.51 5.61
N PRO A 416 0.63 9.81 6.48
CA PRO A 416 0.14 8.79 7.40
C PRO A 416 -0.56 9.42 8.62
N TYR A 417 -1.56 10.24 8.37
CA TYR A 417 -2.23 11.01 9.42
C TYR A 417 -3.06 10.15 10.37
N PHE A 418 -3.62 9.06 9.85
CA PHE A 418 -4.54 8.17 10.55
C PHE A 418 -3.95 6.77 10.78
N ILE A 419 -2.62 6.64 10.70
CA ILE A 419 -1.91 5.37 10.82
C ILE A 419 -1.31 5.23 12.22
N SER A 420 -1.53 4.07 12.86
CA SER A 420 -0.91 3.72 14.13
C SER A 420 0.55 3.30 13.94
N ARG A 421 1.34 3.43 15.00
CA ARG A 421 2.75 3.01 15.01
C ARG A 421 2.95 1.53 14.67
N PRO A 422 2.21 0.56 15.23
CA PRO A 422 2.33 -0.85 14.86
C PRO A 422 2.09 -1.11 13.37
N GLN A 423 1.20 -0.36 12.74
CA GLN A 423 0.95 -0.48 11.30
C GLN A 423 2.13 -0.03 10.45
N VAL A 424 2.85 1.01 10.86
CA VAL A 424 4.09 1.45 10.18
C VAL A 424 5.20 0.41 10.32
N ILE A 425 5.32 -0.18 11.51
CA ILE A 425 6.39 -1.13 11.83
C ILE A 425 6.16 -2.47 11.13
N ASN A 426 4.91 -2.93 11.04
CA ASN A 426 4.59 -4.26 10.54
C ASN A 426 3.27 -4.29 9.78
N TYR A 427 3.25 -3.64 8.63
CA TYR A 427 2.06 -3.53 7.78
C TYR A 427 1.46 -4.88 7.38
N LYS A 428 2.32 -5.88 7.11
CA LYS A 428 1.90 -7.22 6.66
C LYS A 428 1.03 -7.95 7.68
N TYR A 429 1.42 -7.88 8.95
CA TYR A 429 0.74 -8.57 10.05
C TYR A 429 -0.21 -7.64 10.82
N ALA A 430 -0.71 -6.63 10.11
CA ALA A 430 -1.70 -5.72 10.65
C ALA A 430 -2.92 -6.49 11.19
N LYS A 431 -3.19 -6.31 12.48
CA LYS A 431 -4.34 -6.90 13.19
C LYS A 431 -5.51 -5.91 13.19
N PRO A 432 -6.73 -6.36 13.50
CA PRO A 432 -7.90 -5.49 13.63
C PRO A 432 -7.73 -4.27 14.52
N ASP A 433 -6.85 -4.33 15.51
CA ASP A 433 -6.62 -3.23 16.47
C ASP A 433 -6.04 -1.96 15.82
N ILE A 434 -5.36 -2.06 14.67
CA ILE A 434 -4.90 -0.87 13.95
C ILE A 434 -6.07 -0.03 13.41
N ASP A 435 -7.16 -0.69 12.96
CA ASP A 435 -8.36 0.00 12.47
C ASP A 435 -9.11 0.66 13.62
N VAL A 436 -9.09 0.05 14.81
CA VAL A 436 -9.66 0.62 16.03
C VAL A 436 -8.93 1.92 16.39
N TRP A 437 -7.62 1.92 16.33
CA TRP A 437 -6.81 3.13 16.50
C TRP A 437 -7.12 4.19 15.45
N SER A 438 -7.21 3.79 14.17
CA SER A 438 -7.54 4.70 13.06
C SER A 438 -8.93 5.29 13.18
N MET A 439 -9.91 4.52 13.72
CA MET A 439 -11.24 5.02 14.02
C MET A 439 -11.21 6.06 15.15
N ALA A 440 -10.45 5.82 16.22
CA ALA A 440 -10.27 6.79 17.28
C ALA A 440 -9.60 8.08 16.76
N ALA A 441 -8.61 7.96 15.88
CA ALA A 441 -7.97 9.09 15.22
C ALA A 441 -8.93 9.86 14.31
N THR A 442 -9.83 9.14 13.64
CA THR A 442 -10.90 9.72 12.81
C THR A 442 -11.90 10.49 13.67
N LEU A 443 -12.36 9.91 14.80
CA LEU A 443 -13.25 10.59 15.75
C LEU A 443 -12.58 11.83 16.37
N TYR A 444 -11.31 11.72 16.76
CA TYR A 444 -10.52 12.87 17.22
C TYR A 444 -10.52 14.00 16.18
N ASN A 445 -10.28 13.65 14.90
CA ASN A 445 -10.28 14.62 13.81
C ASN A 445 -11.65 15.22 13.56
N MET A 446 -12.72 14.43 13.57
CA MET A 446 -14.10 14.92 13.43
C MET A 446 -14.46 15.94 14.52
N LEU A 447 -14.07 15.68 15.77
CA LEU A 447 -14.40 16.53 16.92
C LEU A 447 -13.56 17.80 17.02
N THR A 448 -12.29 17.77 16.57
CA THR A 448 -11.34 18.86 16.77
C THR A 448 -10.95 19.61 15.50
N GLY A 449 -11.20 19.04 14.33
CA GLY A 449 -10.65 19.51 13.05
C GLY A 449 -9.12 19.35 12.95
N LYS A 450 -8.49 18.66 13.92
CA LYS A 450 -7.03 18.50 14.00
C LYS A 450 -6.64 17.03 14.04
N LEU A 451 -5.40 16.74 13.67
CA LEU A 451 -4.85 15.39 13.73
C LEU A 451 -4.36 15.07 15.15
N PRO A 452 -4.42 13.81 15.59
CA PRO A 452 -3.91 13.41 16.91
C PRO A 452 -2.43 13.73 17.12
N ARG A 453 -1.61 13.60 16.08
CA ARG A 453 -0.18 13.97 16.11
C ARG A 453 0.06 15.30 15.39
N LYS A 454 1.09 16.03 15.81
CA LYS A 454 1.52 17.27 15.15
C LYS A 454 2.42 16.94 13.96
N PHE A 455 1.90 17.08 12.76
CA PHE A 455 2.68 16.98 11.54
C PHE A 455 3.24 18.36 11.18
N MET A 456 4.56 18.48 11.17
CA MET A 456 5.25 19.74 10.90
C MET A 456 5.77 19.75 9.47
N LYS A 457 5.64 20.89 8.77
CA LYS A 457 6.18 21.05 7.42
C LYS A 457 7.69 20.80 7.43
N GLY A 458 8.18 19.98 6.50
CA GLY A 458 9.61 19.64 6.39
C GLY A 458 10.07 18.51 7.30
N LYS A 459 9.17 17.90 8.12
CA LYS A 459 9.48 16.67 8.86
C LYS A 459 8.91 15.45 8.15
N ASP A 460 9.65 14.34 8.17
CA ASP A 460 9.16 13.07 7.63
C ASP A 460 7.93 12.60 8.43
N PRO A 461 6.76 12.48 7.77
CA PRO A 461 5.53 12.10 8.45
C PRO A 461 5.60 10.72 9.11
N TRP A 462 6.35 9.79 8.54
CA TRP A 462 6.50 8.44 9.07
C TRP A 462 7.29 8.44 10.38
N GLN A 463 8.33 9.26 10.46
CA GLN A 463 9.06 9.44 11.70
C GLN A 463 8.20 10.08 12.78
N ILE A 464 7.34 11.03 12.41
CA ILE A 464 6.39 11.62 13.37
C ILE A 464 5.51 10.53 13.97
N VAL A 465 4.97 9.61 13.15
CA VAL A 465 4.18 8.49 13.65
C VAL A 465 4.98 7.61 14.61
N LEU A 466 6.23 7.30 14.28
CA LEU A 466 7.07 6.41 15.07
C LEU A 466 7.59 7.02 16.37
N GLN A 467 7.79 8.33 16.42
CA GLN A 467 8.48 8.98 17.53
C GLN A 467 7.59 9.86 18.40
N SER A 468 6.44 10.32 17.89
CA SER A 468 5.54 11.18 18.64
C SER A 468 4.35 10.42 19.21
N LYS A 469 3.85 10.92 20.35
CA LYS A 469 2.59 10.46 20.93
C LYS A 469 1.45 11.33 20.44
N PRO A 470 0.22 10.80 20.35
CA PRO A 470 -0.98 11.62 20.19
C PRO A 470 -1.11 12.67 21.30
N GLU A 471 -1.63 13.83 20.94
CA GLU A 471 -1.92 14.88 21.91
C GLU A 471 -3.28 14.62 22.58
N PRO A 472 -3.41 14.81 23.90
CA PRO A 472 -4.68 14.66 24.58
C PRO A 472 -5.76 15.53 23.93
N ILE A 473 -6.94 14.94 23.64
CA ILE A 473 -7.98 15.61 22.85
C ILE A 473 -8.47 16.92 23.49
N ARG A 474 -8.57 16.99 24.81
CA ARG A 474 -8.97 18.22 25.51
C ARG A 474 -7.95 19.35 25.47
N SER A 475 -6.69 19.08 25.09
CA SER A 475 -5.72 20.13 24.78
C SER A 475 -6.05 20.86 23.48
N ARG A 476 -6.87 20.24 22.61
CA ARG A 476 -7.32 20.80 21.34
C ARG A 476 -8.75 21.34 21.39
N GLU A 477 -9.62 20.69 22.18
CA GLU A 477 -11.03 21.04 22.31
C GLU A 477 -11.49 20.74 23.76
N ALA A 478 -11.44 21.76 24.60
CA ALA A 478 -11.71 21.66 26.04
C ALA A 478 -13.19 21.35 26.36
N SER A 479 -14.11 21.59 25.41
CA SER A 479 -15.55 21.33 25.56
C SER A 479 -15.93 19.86 25.54
N ILE A 480 -15.03 18.97 25.10
CA ILE A 480 -15.28 17.52 25.08
C ILE A 480 -15.43 17.00 26.50
N PRO A 481 -16.51 16.22 26.80
CA PRO A 481 -16.73 15.64 28.11
C PRO A 481 -15.50 14.84 28.61
N PRO A 482 -15.12 14.98 29.88
CA PRO A 482 -13.90 14.34 30.41
C PRO A 482 -13.86 12.83 30.19
N LYS A 483 -14.95 12.11 30.49
CA LYS A 483 -15.02 10.65 30.30
C LYS A 483 -14.83 10.24 28.83
N LEU A 484 -15.45 10.97 27.91
CA LEU A 484 -15.28 10.71 26.48
C LEU A 484 -13.84 10.96 26.03
N ALA A 485 -13.23 12.04 26.52
CA ALA A 485 -11.84 12.36 26.24
C ALA A 485 -10.88 11.26 26.72
N GLU A 486 -11.10 10.72 27.92
CA GLU A 486 -10.31 9.60 28.46
C GLU A 486 -10.39 8.37 27.56
N VAL A 487 -11.56 8.03 27.04
CA VAL A 487 -11.75 6.90 26.13
C VAL A 487 -11.01 7.13 24.81
N ILE A 488 -11.16 8.31 24.21
CA ILE A 488 -10.48 8.65 22.93
C ILE A 488 -8.96 8.66 23.12
N ASP A 489 -8.45 9.28 24.16
CA ASP A 489 -7.02 9.33 24.45
C ASP A 489 -6.44 7.93 24.74
N MET A 490 -7.21 7.07 25.44
CA MET A 490 -6.83 5.68 25.66
C MET A 490 -6.79 4.87 24.36
N ALA A 491 -7.78 5.07 23.48
CA ALA A 491 -7.84 4.38 22.18
C ALA A 491 -6.68 4.77 21.23
N LEU A 492 -6.10 5.95 21.44
CA LEU A 492 -4.95 6.45 20.71
C LEU A 492 -3.60 6.02 21.28
N ILE A 493 -3.55 5.25 22.37
CA ILE A 493 -2.30 4.66 22.86
C ILE A 493 -1.90 3.53 21.93
N ASP A 494 -0.71 3.66 21.31
CA ASP A 494 -0.11 2.67 20.41
C ASP A 494 1.32 2.28 20.79
N GLN A 495 1.70 2.57 22.04
CA GLN A 495 3.00 2.25 22.61
C GLN A 495 2.87 1.86 24.09
N PRO A 496 3.40 0.71 24.53
CA PRO A 496 4.16 -0.29 23.75
C PRO A 496 3.29 -1.07 22.75
N GLU A 497 1.97 -1.04 22.89
CA GLU A 497 0.96 -1.67 22.04
C GLU A 497 -0.34 -0.87 22.02
N ILE A 498 -1.21 -1.14 21.05
CA ILE A 498 -2.57 -0.58 21.01
C ILE A 498 -3.36 -1.14 22.20
N LYS A 499 -3.99 -0.26 22.98
CA LYS A 499 -4.70 -0.63 24.21
C LYS A 499 -6.05 -1.29 23.93
N ILE A 500 -6.88 -0.69 23.09
CA ILE A 500 -8.22 -1.19 22.76
C ILE A 500 -8.09 -2.06 21.52
N LYS A 501 -8.48 -3.33 21.62
CA LYS A 501 -8.19 -4.34 20.61
C LYS A 501 -9.29 -4.56 19.59
N THR A 502 -10.53 -4.24 19.92
CA THR A 502 -11.70 -4.55 19.08
C THR A 502 -12.62 -3.35 18.88
N ALA A 503 -13.28 -3.29 17.71
CA ALA A 503 -14.29 -2.27 17.42
C ALA A 503 -15.45 -2.31 18.43
N ARG A 504 -15.88 -3.49 18.84
CA ARG A 504 -16.92 -3.69 19.87
C ARG A 504 -16.53 -3.07 21.20
N GLU A 505 -15.30 -3.28 21.65
CA GLU A 505 -14.78 -2.73 22.90
C GLU A 505 -14.80 -1.20 22.86
N LEU A 506 -14.23 -0.59 21.80
CA LEU A 506 -14.24 0.86 21.64
C LEU A 506 -15.65 1.41 21.60
N LYS A 507 -16.56 0.80 20.83
CA LYS A 507 -17.96 1.22 20.73
C LYS A 507 -18.63 1.23 22.10
N LYS A 508 -18.47 0.16 22.88
CA LYS A 508 -19.03 0.07 24.24
C LYS A 508 -18.51 1.19 25.13
N MET A 509 -17.19 1.40 25.16
CA MET A 509 -16.57 2.44 25.99
C MET A 509 -17.05 3.85 25.61
N LEU A 510 -17.21 4.13 24.31
CA LEU A 510 -17.74 5.41 23.82
C LEU A 510 -19.19 5.63 24.26
N LEU A 511 -20.04 4.61 24.18
CA LEU A 511 -21.44 4.68 24.65
C LEU A 511 -21.52 4.90 26.17
N ASP A 512 -20.73 4.17 26.95
CA ASP A 512 -20.67 4.32 28.41
C ASP A 512 -20.14 5.70 28.85
N ALA A 513 -19.34 6.37 27.98
CA ALA A 513 -18.77 7.68 28.28
C ALA A 513 -19.73 8.86 28.03
N ILE A 514 -20.76 8.67 27.20
CA ILE A 514 -21.77 9.68 26.89
C ILE A 514 -23.11 9.47 27.61
N SER A 515 -23.25 8.31 28.26
CA SER A 515 -24.36 8.01 29.17
C SER A 515 -24.17 8.73 30.51
#